data_2ad752520a3367993e5fe1f4908be58a
#
_entry.id   2ad752520a3367993e5fe1f4908be58a
#
_cell.length_a   1.000
_cell.length_b   1.000
_cell.length_c   1.000
_cell.angle_alpha   90.00
_cell.angle_beta   90.00
_cell.angle_gamma   90.00
#
_symmetry.space_group_name_H-M   'P 1'
#
loop_
_entity.id
_entity.type
_entity.pdbx_description
1 polymer ?
#
loop_
_entity_poly.entity_id
_entity_poly.type
_entity_poly.pdbx_seq_one_letter_code
_entity_poly.pdbx_strand_id
1 'polypeptide(L)'
;MALVFVLLMAGSNAASHAARASARSTALAPRHGVLLGAYVDSVGHWVNDATAEAGVSRFETAIGRRLSIDHHYYGWTDSFPTGLERWDLALGRTPLVSWSGTNLDAILSGHYDAMIRQRADDVRAFGAPLFLRWGWEMNGNWSPDDGSHNNDPGTTDGPQKYVAAWRHIHDIFTAAGATNAVWVWSPNATDVPAVRWNHWTRYYPGNAYVDWIGIDGYNWGTSRSWSSWTSFAHLVKPIYDDYAGRKPIMVAETASAEHGGSKAAWFDSVRKVLPRRFPGIAALVYFEANKEVNWTVHSSTAALASFRALADDRYFLQPATVRIPRHSRRPRLSHPA
;
A
#
# COMPACT_ATOMS: atom_id res chain seq x y z
N MET A 1 40.62 6.96 -24.97
CA MET A 1 39.63 5.90 -25.25
C MET A 1 38.90 5.35 -24.01
N ALA A 2 39.27 5.72 -22.78
CA ALA A 2 38.60 5.18 -21.54
C ALA A 2 37.30 5.90 -21.13
N LEU A 3 37.04 7.15 -21.58
CA LEU A 3 35.88 7.94 -21.16
C LEU A 3 34.54 7.53 -21.83
N VAL A 4 34.59 6.92 -23.04
CA VAL A 4 33.40 6.53 -23.79
C VAL A 4 32.77 5.25 -23.25
N PHE A 5 33.57 4.35 -22.64
CA PHE A 5 33.05 3.08 -22.09
C PHE A 5 32.25 3.24 -20.79
N VAL A 6 32.59 4.24 -19.96
CA VAL A 6 31.85 4.49 -18.68
C VAL A 6 30.47 5.07 -18.93
N LEU A 7 30.30 5.92 -19.93
CA LEU A 7 28.97 6.48 -20.27
C LEU A 7 28.02 5.45 -20.87
N LEU A 8 28.53 4.47 -21.66
CA LEU A 8 27.69 3.40 -22.23
C LEU A 8 27.20 2.39 -21.19
N MET A 9 28.01 2.11 -20.15
CA MET A 9 27.61 1.19 -19.07
C MET A 9 26.61 1.83 -18.09
N ALA A 10 26.71 3.13 -17.82
CA ALA A 10 25.74 3.85 -17.01
C ALA A 10 24.37 3.98 -17.70
N GLY A 11 24.36 4.21 -19.01
CA GLY A 11 23.11 4.27 -19.80
C GLY A 11 22.38 2.93 -19.90
N SER A 12 23.09 1.81 -20.03
CA SER A 12 22.51 0.47 -20.11
C SER A 12 21.91 0.03 -18.76
N ASN A 13 22.53 0.39 -17.63
CA ASN A 13 22.01 0.11 -16.31
C ASN A 13 20.72 0.91 -16.02
N ALA A 14 20.71 2.21 -16.32
CA ALA A 14 19.53 3.05 -16.12
C ALA A 14 18.33 2.59 -16.98
N ALA A 15 18.55 2.21 -18.23
CA ALA A 15 17.50 1.68 -19.10
C ALA A 15 16.97 0.32 -18.62
N SER A 16 17.85 -0.55 -18.10
CA SER A 16 17.45 -1.85 -17.55
C SER A 16 16.67 -1.71 -16.23
N HIS A 17 17.05 -0.75 -15.38
CA HIS A 17 16.31 -0.42 -14.15
C HIS A 17 14.92 0.17 -14.47
N ALA A 18 14.81 1.08 -15.40
CA ALA A 18 13.55 1.67 -15.85
C ALA A 18 12.62 0.62 -16.48
N ALA A 19 13.14 -0.30 -17.29
CA ALA A 19 12.36 -1.38 -17.87
C ALA A 19 11.87 -2.40 -16.83
N ARG A 20 12.69 -2.72 -15.81
CA ARG A 20 12.30 -3.60 -14.70
C ARG A 20 11.27 -2.94 -13.79
N ALA A 21 11.39 -1.65 -13.48
CA ALA A 21 10.40 -0.88 -12.73
C ALA A 21 9.07 -0.81 -13.48
N SER A 22 9.09 -0.59 -14.81
CA SER A 22 7.88 -0.61 -15.65
C SER A 22 7.20 -1.99 -15.66
N ALA A 23 7.95 -3.09 -15.72
CA ALA A 23 7.41 -4.44 -15.66
C ALA A 23 6.78 -4.77 -14.29
N ARG A 24 7.35 -4.28 -13.17
CA ARG A 24 6.80 -4.44 -11.82
C ARG A 24 5.52 -3.62 -11.63
N SER A 25 5.49 -2.37 -12.09
CA SER A 25 4.33 -1.50 -11.92
C SER A 25 3.07 -2.07 -12.58
N THR A 26 3.22 -2.82 -13.67
CA THR A 26 2.10 -3.45 -14.37
C THR A 26 1.78 -4.87 -13.88
N ALA A 27 2.66 -5.51 -13.10
CA ALA A 27 2.53 -6.93 -12.76
C ALA A 27 1.28 -7.27 -11.93
N LEU A 28 0.81 -6.34 -11.09
CA LEU A 28 -0.39 -6.52 -10.25
C LEU A 28 -1.55 -5.62 -10.68
N ALA A 29 -1.33 -4.68 -11.61
CA ALA A 29 -2.38 -3.79 -12.07
C ALA A 29 -3.35 -4.54 -13.01
N PRO A 30 -4.65 -4.58 -12.69
CA PRO A 30 -5.64 -5.16 -13.59
C PRO A 30 -5.75 -4.30 -14.84
N ARG A 31 -6.02 -4.92 -16.00
CA ARG A 31 -6.25 -4.19 -17.24
C ARG A 31 -7.52 -3.35 -17.19
N HIS A 32 -8.51 -3.80 -16.46
CA HIS A 32 -9.81 -3.15 -16.26
C HIS A 32 -10.30 -3.44 -14.84
N GLY A 33 -11.07 -2.51 -14.28
CA GLY A 33 -11.66 -2.67 -12.95
C GLY A 33 -10.68 -2.38 -11.81
N VAL A 34 -11.09 -2.71 -10.60
CA VAL A 34 -10.42 -2.36 -9.34
C VAL A 34 -10.27 -3.59 -8.47
N LEU A 35 -9.09 -3.81 -7.92
CA LEU A 35 -8.86 -4.80 -6.87
C LEU A 35 -9.50 -4.27 -5.56
N LEU A 36 -10.36 -5.07 -4.91
CA LEU A 36 -10.90 -4.72 -3.61
C LEU A 36 -10.03 -5.32 -2.52
N GLY A 37 -9.59 -4.49 -1.59
CA GLY A 37 -8.84 -4.89 -0.40
C GLY A 37 -9.45 -4.33 0.87
N ALA A 38 -8.93 -4.80 2.01
CA ALA A 38 -9.20 -4.22 3.30
C ALA A 38 -8.03 -4.43 4.26
N TYR A 39 -7.88 -3.52 5.23
CA TYR A 39 -7.31 -3.78 6.53
C TYR A 39 -8.47 -4.14 7.46
N VAL A 40 -8.38 -5.26 8.17
CA VAL A 40 -9.43 -5.71 9.07
C VAL A 40 -8.89 -5.82 10.50
N ASP A 41 -9.21 -4.83 11.34
CA ASP A 41 -8.92 -4.88 12.76
C ASP A 41 -10.11 -5.50 13.51
N SER A 42 -10.07 -6.79 13.70
CA SER A 42 -11.18 -7.55 14.29
C SER A 42 -11.29 -7.50 15.81
N VAL A 43 -10.27 -7.01 16.50
CA VAL A 43 -10.18 -7.06 17.98
C VAL A 43 -9.56 -5.81 18.63
N GLY A 44 -9.34 -4.74 17.87
CA GLY A 44 -8.75 -3.49 18.38
C GLY A 44 -7.23 -3.51 18.56
N HIS A 45 -6.57 -4.66 18.37
CA HIS A 45 -5.12 -4.82 18.22
C HIS A 45 -4.79 -6.24 17.75
N TRP A 46 -3.75 -6.36 16.95
CA TRP A 46 -3.19 -7.63 16.51
C TRP A 46 -2.70 -8.44 17.72
N VAL A 47 -3.36 -9.57 17.97
CA VAL A 47 -2.95 -10.48 19.04
C VAL A 47 -2.08 -11.62 18.48
N ASN A 48 -2.42 -12.13 17.28
CA ASN A 48 -1.67 -13.15 16.53
C ASN A 48 -2.31 -13.38 15.14
N ASP A 49 -1.60 -14.11 14.26
CA ASP A 49 -2.03 -14.44 12.89
C ASP A 49 -3.41 -15.09 12.84
N ALA A 50 -3.70 -16.07 13.71
CA ALA A 50 -4.99 -16.77 13.71
C ALA A 50 -6.17 -15.84 14.00
N THR A 51 -5.99 -14.82 14.82
CA THR A 51 -7.00 -13.80 15.10
C THR A 51 -7.23 -12.91 13.89
N ALA A 52 -6.17 -12.53 13.18
CA ALA A 52 -6.23 -11.74 11.96
C ALA A 52 -6.93 -12.54 10.85
N GLU A 53 -6.52 -13.78 10.59
CA GLU A 53 -7.15 -14.69 9.62
C GLU A 53 -8.66 -14.86 9.86
N ALA A 54 -9.05 -15.07 11.13
CA ALA A 54 -10.45 -15.19 11.51
C ALA A 54 -11.23 -13.87 11.30
N GLY A 55 -10.60 -12.73 11.53
CA GLY A 55 -11.15 -11.40 11.29
C GLY A 55 -11.46 -11.17 9.82
N VAL A 56 -10.47 -11.38 8.96
CA VAL A 56 -10.61 -11.26 7.51
C VAL A 56 -11.66 -12.22 6.98
N SER A 57 -11.68 -13.49 7.44
CA SER A 57 -12.67 -14.48 7.03
C SER A 57 -14.10 -14.07 7.42
N ARG A 58 -14.29 -13.49 8.61
CA ARG A 58 -15.60 -12.94 9.03
C ARG A 58 -16.00 -11.75 8.18
N PHE A 59 -15.08 -10.84 7.89
CA PHE A 59 -15.33 -9.68 7.05
C PHE A 59 -15.75 -10.12 5.63
N GLU A 60 -15.01 -11.03 5.00
CA GLU A 60 -15.35 -11.58 3.68
C GLU A 60 -16.73 -12.24 3.67
N THR A 61 -17.06 -12.99 4.71
CA THR A 61 -18.42 -13.57 4.88
C THR A 61 -19.48 -12.46 4.99
N ALA A 62 -19.19 -11.42 5.75
CA ALA A 62 -20.11 -10.31 5.95
C ALA A 62 -20.36 -9.52 4.67
N ILE A 63 -19.35 -9.29 3.85
CA ILE A 63 -19.48 -8.56 2.58
C ILE A 63 -19.89 -9.46 1.40
N GLY A 64 -19.89 -10.79 1.59
CA GLY A 64 -20.32 -11.76 0.58
C GLY A 64 -19.28 -12.07 -0.51
N ARG A 65 -17.98 -11.70 -0.30
CA ARG A 65 -16.93 -11.98 -1.27
C ARG A 65 -15.53 -12.02 -0.66
N ARG A 66 -14.60 -12.65 -1.36
CA ARG A 66 -13.17 -12.59 -1.03
C ARG A 66 -12.54 -11.28 -1.43
N LEU A 67 -11.59 -10.83 -0.63
CA LEU A 67 -10.70 -9.72 -0.95
C LEU A 67 -9.66 -10.14 -2.00
N SER A 68 -9.25 -9.18 -2.83
CA SER A 68 -8.09 -9.32 -3.73
C SER A 68 -6.79 -8.89 -3.07
N ILE A 69 -6.88 -7.98 -2.08
CA ILE A 69 -5.76 -7.47 -1.30
C ILE A 69 -6.11 -7.59 0.18
N ASP A 70 -5.21 -8.16 0.98
CA ASP A 70 -5.26 -8.11 2.44
C ASP A 70 -4.14 -7.24 2.96
N HIS A 71 -4.46 -6.31 3.86
CA HIS A 71 -3.56 -5.25 4.29
C HIS A 71 -3.11 -5.47 5.73
N HIS A 72 -1.78 -5.45 5.94
CA HIS A 72 -1.14 -5.71 7.22
C HIS A 72 -0.16 -4.59 7.59
N TYR A 73 -0.13 -4.21 8.87
CA TYR A 73 0.80 -3.20 9.40
C TYR A 73 1.91 -3.85 10.20
N TYR A 74 3.13 -3.40 9.99
CA TYR A 74 4.33 -3.83 10.69
C TYR A 74 5.10 -2.62 11.23
N GLY A 75 5.53 -2.71 12.48
CA GLY A 75 6.46 -1.76 13.07
C GLY A 75 7.83 -1.80 12.40
N TRP A 76 8.65 -0.80 12.62
CA TRP A 76 9.98 -0.68 11.98
C TRP A 76 10.85 -1.92 12.15
N THR A 77 10.85 -2.50 13.37
CA THR A 77 11.69 -3.67 13.71
C THR A 77 11.00 -5.01 13.49
N ASP A 78 9.72 -5.04 13.13
CA ASP A 78 8.96 -6.27 12.95
C ASP A 78 9.45 -7.04 11.73
N SER A 79 9.31 -8.35 11.79
CA SER A 79 9.62 -9.25 10.68
C SER A 79 8.40 -9.46 9.79
N PHE A 80 8.61 -9.38 8.50
CA PHE A 80 7.65 -9.72 7.44
C PHE A 80 8.41 -10.25 6.21
N PRO A 81 7.78 -11.07 5.32
CA PRO A 81 6.46 -11.67 5.45
C PRO A 81 6.40 -12.76 6.52
N THR A 82 5.22 -12.94 7.12
CA THR A 82 4.94 -13.94 8.16
C THR A 82 4.15 -15.13 7.63
N GLY A 83 3.51 -15.91 8.51
CA GLY A 83 2.52 -16.92 8.16
C GLY A 83 1.29 -16.32 7.49
N LEU A 84 0.94 -15.08 7.86
CA LEU A 84 -0.26 -14.39 7.40
C LEU A 84 -0.22 -14.08 5.90
N GLU A 85 0.89 -13.56 5.38
CA GLU A 85 1.03 -13.32 3.94
C GLU A 85 1.04 -14.63 3.14
N ARG A 86 1.53 -15.73 3.72
CA ARG A 86 1.46 -17.06 3.08
C ARG A 86 0.03 -17.58 3.04
N TRP A 87 -0.76 -17.34 4.09
CA TRP A 87 -2.18 -17.65 4.14
C TRP A 87 -2.96 -16.84 3.10
N ASP A 88 -2.65 -15.57 2.93
CA ASP A 88 -3.25 -14.74 1.87
C ASP A 88 -3.01 -15.33 0.49
N LEU A 89 -1.76 -15.67 0.16
CA LEU A 89 -1.43 -16.28 -1.12
C LEU A 89 -2.20 -17.59 -1.35
N ALA A 90 -2.30 -18.44 -0.31
CA ALA A 90 -3.02 -19.71 -0.41
C ALA A 90 -4.50 -19.52 -0.75
N LEU A 91 -5.06 -18.36 -0.41
CA LEU A 91 -6.44 -17.98 -0.67
C LEU A 91 -6.61 -17.04 -1.89
N GLY A 92 -5.53 -16.76 -2.61
CA GLY A 92 -5.53 -15.96 -3.83
C GLY A 92 -5.54 -14.44 -3.60
N ARG A 93 -5.23 -13.97 -2.38
CA ARG A 93 -5.07 -12.56 -2.08
C ARG A 93 -3.62 -12.13 -2.35
N THR A 94 -3.42 -10.87 -2.67
CA THR A 94 -2.10 -10.24 -2.70
C THR A 94 -1.91 -9.49 -1.39
N PRO A 95 -0.87 -9.77 -0.59
CA PRO A 95 -0.59 -9.00 0.62
C PRO A 95 -0.23 -7.55 0.30
N LEU A 96 -0.74 -6.60 1.10
CA LEU A 96 -0.24 -5.23 1.21
C LEU A 96 0.41 -5.07 2.58
N VAL A 97 1.73 -4.98 2.58
CA VAL A 97 2.55 -4.78 3.78
C VAL A 97 2.81 -3.29 3.95
N SER A 98 2.26 -2.70 5.01
CA SER A 98 2.61 -1.35 5.45
C SER A 98 3.67 -1.44 6.52
N TRP A 99 4.87 -1.03 6.16
CA TRP A 99 6.03 -1.04 7.04
C TRP A 99 6.30 0.37 7.55
N SER A 100 6.13 0.61 8.85
CA SER A 100 6.39 1.93 9.44
C SER A 100 7.86 2.29 9.33
N GLY A 101 8.13 3.59 9.31
CA GLY A 101 9.50 4.08 9.31
C GLY A 101 10.01 4.38 10.72
N THR A 102 11.15 5.04 10.77
CA THR A 102 11.80 5.54 11.97
C THR A 102 12.53 6.85 11.64
N ASN A 103 13.34 7.37 12.55
CA ASN A 103 14.15 8.56 12.31
C ASN A 103 14.97 8.43 11.02
N LEU A 104 14.80 9.39 10.12
CA LEU A 104 15.38 9.34 8.77
C LEU A 104 16.92 9.45 8.77
N ASP A 105 17.49 10.22 9.68
CA ASP A 105 18.97 10.36 9.77
C ASP A 105 19.62 9.04 10.20
N ALA A 106 18.95 8.27 11.07
CA ALA A 106 19.42 6.95 11.47
C ALA A 106 19.39 5.96 10.30
N ILE A 107 18.38 6.04 9.41
CA ILE A 107 18.34 5.25 8.18
C ILE A 107 19.47 5.68 7.25
N LEU A 108 19.63 6.99 7.01
CA LEU A 108 20.61 7.54 6.10
C LEU A 108 22.07 7.33 6.53
N SER A 109 22.32 7.20 7.85
CA SER A 109 23.64 6.85 8.38
C SER A 109 24.04 5.39 8.15
N GLY A 110 23.13 4.55 7.64
CA GLY A 110 23.34 3.11 7.47
C GLY A 110 23.19 2.29 8.76
N HIS A 111 22.74 2.91 9.86
CA HIS A 111 22.56 2.23 11.15
C HIS A 111 21.66 0.99 11.03
N TYR A 112 20.68 1.02 10.15
CA TYR A 112 19.70 -0.05 9.95
C TYR A 112 19.95 -0.93 8.72
N ASP A 113 21.04 -0.75 7.97
CA ASP A 113 21.29 -1.45 6.70
C ASP A 113 21.22 -2.98 6.83
N ALA A 114 21.76 -3.53 7.91
CA ALA A 114 21.73 -4.97 8.14
C ALA A 114 20.28 -5.50 8.32
N MET A 115 19.45 -4.77 9.08
CA MET A 115 18.05 -5.13 9.31
C MET A 115 17.23 -4.95 8.02
N ILE A 116 17.43 -3.85 7.28
CA ILE A 116 16.75 -3.61 6.00
C ILE A 116 17.12 -4.70 4.99
N ARG A 117 18.38 -5.11 4.93
CA ARG A 117 18.85 -6.22 4.08
C ARG A 117 18.17 -7.54 4.46
N GLN A 118 18.03 -7.82 5.77
CA GLN A 118 17.32 -9.02 6.23
C GLN A 118 15.86 -9.00 5.75
N ARG A 119 15.14 -7.85 5.85
CA ARG A 119 13.77 -7.72 5.33
C ARG A 119 13.70 -7.94 3.82
N ALA A 120 14.69 -7.44 3.09
CA ALA A 120 14.79 -7.68 1.65
C ALA A 120 15.00 -9.16 1.32
N ASP A 121 15.86 -9.86 2.07
CA ASP A 121 16.09 -11.30 1.91
C ASP A 121 14.83 -12.12 2.24
N ASP A 122 14.09 -11.75 3.29
CA ASP A 122 12.84 -12.38 3.69
C ASP A 122 11.76 -12.21 2.59
N VAL A 123 11.61 -10.99 2.04
CA VAL A 123 10.71 -10.71 0.92
C VAL A 123 11.12 -11.49 -0.33
N ARG A 124 12.42 -11.55 -0.65
CA ARG A 124 12.91 -12.36 -1.77
C ARG A 124 12.57 -13.84 -1.57
N ALA A 125 12.78 -14.37 -0.36
CA ALA A 125 12.51 -15.78 -0.02
C ALA A 125 11.01 -16.11 -0.02
N PHE A 126 10.13 -15.13 0.20
CA PHE A 126 8.69 -15.28 0.07
C PHE A 126 8.29 -15.70 -1.36
N GLY A 127 8.98 -15.20 -2.36
CA GLY A 127 8.93 -15.70 -3.74
C GLY A 127 7.69 -15.31 -4.55
N ALA A 128 6.70 -14.67 -3.93
CA ALA A 128 5.50 -14.16 -4.61
C ALA A 128 5.45 -12.62 -4.53
N PRO A 129 4.81 -11.93 -5.48
CA PRO A 129 4.63 -10.50 -5.40
C PRO A 129 3.84 -10.09 -4.16
N LEU A 130 4.27 -9.03 -3.50
CA LEU A 130 3.54 -8.31 -2.46
C LEU A 130 3.66 -6.81 -2.67
N PHE A 131 2.65 -6.06 -2.28
CA PHE A 131 2.75 -4.62 -2.19
C PHE A 131 3.52 -4.25 -0.93
N LEU A 132 4.54 -3.40 -1.07
CA LEU A 132 5.32 -2.87 0.05
C LEU A 132 5.14 -1.36 0.14
N ARG A 133 4.53 -0.91 1.21
CA ARG A 133 4.23 0.48 1.51
C ARG A 133 5.03 0.91 2.73
N TRP A 134 6.22 1.49 2.51
CA TRP A 134 7.08 1.99 3.59
C TRP A 134 6.76 3.46 3.87
N GLY A 135 6.77 3.87 5.14
CA GLY A 135 6.71 5.27 5.56
C GLY A 135 5.55 6.03 4.92
N TRP A 136 4.34 5.49 5.05
CA TRP A 136 3.13 6.10 4.47
C TRP A 136 2.71 7.36 5.24
N GLU A 137 1.92 8.21 4.59
CA GLU A 137 1.42 9.48 5.16
C GLU A 137 2.53 10.43 5.62
N MET A 138 3.66 10.42 4.93
CA MET A 138 4.86 11.18 5.24
C MET A 138 4.67 12.70 5.25
N ASN A 139 3.59 13.19 4.68
CA ASN A 139 3.15 14.59 4.71
C ASN A 139 2.22 14.91 5.92
N GLY A 140 2.12 13.98 6.86
CA GLY A 140 1.50 14.14 8.16
C GLY A 140 2.45 14.73 9.22
N ASN A 141 2.04 14.61 10.50
CA ASN A 141 2.85 14.97 11.67
C ASN A 141 2.63 13.99 12.82
N TRP A 142 2.42 12.72 12.52
CA TRP A 142 2.07 11.67 13.48
C TRP A 142 2.96 10.43 13.39
N SER A 143 3.91 10.39 12.46
CA SER A 143 4.81 9.26 12.27
C SER A 143 6.28 9.67 12.49
N PRO A 144 7.13 8.79 13.01
CA PRO A 144 8.54 9.13 13.28
C PRO A 144 9.36 9.38 12.01
N ASP A 145 8.88 8.97 10.85
CA ASP A 145 9.50 9.11 9.53
C ASP A 145 8.86 10.21 8.68
N ASP A 146 7.89 10.97 9.21
CA ASP A 146 7.33 12.10 8.48
C ASP A 146 8.29 13.30 8.41
N GLY A 147 8.05 14.18 7.43
CA GLY A 147 8.92 15.33 7.23
C GLY A 147 8.90 16.33 8.38
N SER A 148 7.79 16.41 9.12
CA SER A 148 7.66 17.35 10.24
C SER A 148 8.59 17.00 11.39
N HIS A 149 8.76 15.69 11.68
CA HIS A 149 9.65 15.19 12.73
C HIS A 149 11.12 15.11 12.32
N ASN A 150 11.42 15.20 11.02
CA ASN A 150 12.77 15.00 10.49
C ASN A 150 13.39 16.26 9.87
N ASN A 151 12.76 17.43 10.04
CA ASN A 151 13.44 18.70 9.70
C ASN A 151 14.59 18.97 10.67
N ASP A 152 15.75 19.37 10.15
CA ASP A 152 16.79 19.92 11.00
C ASP A 152 16.33 21.24 11.63
N PRO A 153 16.84 21.61 12.81
CA PRO A 153 16.44 22.86 13.47
C PRO A 153 16.56 24.07 12.55
N GLY A 154 15.45 24.77 12.34
CA GLY A 154 15.38 25.96 11.49
C GLY A 154 15.33 25.69 9.98
N THR A 155 15.17 24.46 9.56
CA THR A 155 15.07 24.07 8.15
C THR A 155 13.72 23.50 7.78
N THR A 156 13.56 23.07 6.52
CA THR A 156 12.39 22.36 5.97
C THR A 156 12.84 21.22 5.05
N ASP A 157 13.88 20.50 5.46
CA ASP A 157 14.55 19.48 4.67
C ASP A 157 14.06 18.05 4.89
N GLY A 158 13.09 17.85 5.79
CA GLY A 158 12.46 16.57 6.07
C GLY A 158 11.96 15.84 4.81
N PRO A 159 11.27 16.50 3.85
CA PRO A 159 10.89 15.88 2.59
C PRO A 159 12.07 15.33 1.79
N GLN A 160 13.20 16.04 1.75
CA GLN A 160 14.38 15.59 1.05
C GLN A 160 15.06 14.41 1.74
N LYS A 161 15.09 14.41 3.07
CA LYS A 161 15.55 13.27 3.88
C LYS A 161 14.69 12.05 3.65
N TYR A 162 13.34 12.19 3.64
CA TYR A 162 12.43 11.10 3.32
C TYR A 162 12.71 10.50 1.93
N VAL A 163 12.83 11.33 0.91
CA VAL A 163 13.16 10.89 -0.45
C VAL A 163 14.49 10.12 -0.49
N ALA A 164 15.50 10.61 0.23
CA ALA A 164 16.80 9.94 0.32
C ALA A 164 16.70 8.60 1.04
N ALA A 165 15.98 8.53 2.17
CA ALA A 165 15.78 7.30 2.94
C ALA A 165 14.97 6.26 2.14
N TRP A 166 13.90 6.68 1.44
CA TRP A 166 13.15 5.81 0.52
C TRP A 166 14.06 5.15 -0.52
N ARG A 167 14.89 5.97 -1.20
CA ARG A 167 15.82 5.47 -2.22
C ARG A 167 16.86 4.53 -1.61
N HIS A 168 17.39 4.86 -0.46
CA HIS A 168 18.36 4.02 0.25
C HIS A 168 17.79 2.63 0.57
N ILE A 169 16.58 2.57 1.15
CA ILE A 169 15.90 1.30 1.43
C ILE A 169 15.62 0.52 0.14
N HIS A 170 15.07 1.18 -0.88
CA HIS A 170 14.79 0.56 -2.17
C HIS A 170 16.05 -0.01 -2.83
N ASP A 171 17.18 0.68 -2.75
CA ASP A 171 18.44 0.25 -3.33
C ASP A 171 19.00 -0.98 -2.60
N ILE A 172 18.85 -1.07 -1.27
CA ILE A 172 19.19 -2.27 -0.50
C ILE A 172 18.33 -3.46 -0.95
N PHE A 173 17.00 -3.29 -1.11
CA PHE A 173 16.10 -4.34 -1.63
C PHE A 173 16.50 -4.77 -3.04
N THR A 174 16.85 -3.82 -3.90
CA THR A 174 17.31 -4.11 -5.26
C THR A 174 18.61 -4.88 -5.26
N ALA A 175 19.59 -4.49 -4.44
CA ALA A 175 20.87 -5.17 -4.29
C ALA A 175 20.71 -6.59 -3.70
N ALA A 176 19.74 -6.80 -2.81
CA ALA A 176 19.40 -8.12 -2.27
C ALA A 176 18.63 -9.00 -3.28
N GLY A 177 18.18 -8.45 -4.42
CA GLY A 177 17.42 -9.19 -5.42
C GLY A 177 15.94 -9.40 -5.05
N ALA A 178 15.37 -8.63 -4.13
CA ALA A 178 13.96 -8.68 -3.71
C ALA A 178 13.04 -8.05 -4.78
N THR A 179 13.05 -8.63 -5.99
CA THR A 179 12.33 -8.11 -7.16
C THR A 179 10.82 -8.31 -7.11
N ASN A 180 10.34 -9.05 -6.12
CA ASN A 180 8.91 -9.30 -5.87
C ASN A 180 8.27 -8.27 -4.92
N ALA A 181 9.03 -7.33 -4.35
CA ALA A 181 8.48 -6.15 -3.70
C ALA A 181 7.92 -5.17 -4.74
N VAL A 182 6.63 -4.85 -4.65
CA VAL A 182 5.94 -3.85 -5.48
C VAL A 182 5.74 -2.59 -4.64
N TRP A 183 6.51 -1.55 -4.93
CA TRP A 183 6.63 -0.37 -4.09
C TRP A 183 5.45 0.59 -4.22
N VAL A 184 4.75 0.83 -3.11
CA VAL A 184 3.59 1.74 -3.03
C VAL A 184 3.98 2.98 -2.24
N TRP A 185 4.08 4.14 -2.90
CA TRP A 185 4.28 5.43 -2.26
C TRP A 185 2.93 6.06 -1.95
N SER A 186 2.60 6.29 -0.67
CA SER A 186 1.24 6.62 -0.22
C SER A 186 1.22 7.86 0.69
N PRO A 187 1.00 9.06 0.14
CA PRO A 187 0.75 10.24 0.94
C PRO A 187 -0.67 10.28 1.50
N ASN A 188 -0.85 11.01 2.61
CA ASN A 188 -2.14 11.43 3.09
C ASN A 188 -2.78 12.44 2.11
N ALA A 189 -4.08 12.36 1.92
CA ALA A 189 -4.85 13.24 1.05
C ALA A 189 -4.82 14.73 1.50
N THR A 190 -4.34 15.00 2.71
CA THR A 190 -4.22 16.33 3.28
C THR A 190 -2.85 16.51 3.91
N ASP A 191 -2.13 17.58 3.53
CA ASP A 191 -0.85 17.92 4.17
C ASP A 191 -1.09 18.42 5.61
N VAL A 192 -0.33 17.91 6.58
CA VAL A 192 -0.36 18.38 7.97
C VAL A 192 1.08 18.56 8.48
N PRO A 193 1.53 19.81 8.65
CA PRO A 193 0.82 21.08 8.43
C PRO A 193 0.57 21.40 6.95
N ALA A 194 -0.50 22.12 6.65
CA ALA A 194 -0.87 22.56 5.31
C ALA A 194 0.01 23.74 4.86
N VAL A 195 1.27 23.48 4.60
CA VAL A 195 2.28 24.47 4.21
C VAL A 195 3.05 23.98 2.98
N ARG A 196 3.59 24.92 2.19
CA ARG A 196 4.19 24.63 0.89
C ARG A 196 5.35 23.60 0.94
N TRP A 197 6.16 23.62 2.00
CA TRP A 197 7.27 22.69 2.10
C TRP A 197 6.82 21.26 2.38
N ASN A 198 5.63 21.08 3.01
CA ASN A 198 5.08 19.78 3.40
C ASN A 198 4.16 19.17 2.33
N HIS A 199 4.01 19.77 1.17
CA HIS A 199 3.15 19.27 0.12
C HIS A 199 3.65 17.89 -0.39
N TRP A 200 2.74 16.91 -0.56
CA TRP A 200 3.08 15.53 -0.93
C TRP A 200 4.05 15.41 -2.09
N THR A 201 3.98 16.30 -3.09
CA THR A 201 4.90 16.26 -4.25
C THR A 201 6.36 16.44 -3.88
N ARG A 202 6.68 16.98 -2.69
CA ARG A 202 8.05 17.14 -2.20
C ARG A 202 8.66 15.84 -1.72
N TYR A 203 7.82 14.85 -1.43
CA TYR A 203 8.21 13.53 -0.91
C TYR A 203 8.30 12.46 -2.00
N TYR A 204 8.02 12.80 -3.26
CA TYR A 204 8.00 11.81 -4.32
C TYR A 204 9.41 11.32 -4.69
N PRO A 205 9.73 10.02 -4.49
CA PRO A 205 11.09 9.50 -4.70
C PRO A 205 11.51 9.44 -6.18
N GLY A 206 10.56 9.55 -7.08
CA GLY A 206 10.78 9.47 -8.53
C GLY A 206 10.32 8.14 -9.13
N ASN A 207 10.03 8.18 -10.43
CA ASN A 207 9.40 7.06 -11.15
C ASN A 207 10.19 5.75 -11.13
N ALA A 208 11.51 5.80 -10.95
CA ALA A 208 12.37 4.60 -10.88
C ALA A 208 12.23 3.84 -9.55
N TYR A 209 11.73 4.51 -8.50
CA TYR A 209 11.66 4.01 -7.14
C TYR A 209 10.23 3.70 -6.67
N VAL A 210 9.24 3.97 -7.49
CA VAL A 210 7.81 3.79 -7.16
C VAL A 210 7.15 2.96 -8.25
N ASP A 211 6.44 1.91 -7.86
CA ASP A 211 5.64 1.08 -8.77
C ASP A 211 4.18 1.52 -8.80
N TRP A 212 3.61 1.88 -7.64
CA TRP A 212 2.23 2.33 -7.49
C TRP A 212 2.16 3.61 -6.66
N ILE A 213 1.20 4.47 -7.00
CA ILE A 213 0.83 5.62 -6.17
C ILE A 213 -0.26 5.17 -5.21
N GLY A 214 -0.06 5.37 -3.91
CA GLY A 214 -1.07 5.23 -2.88
C GLY A 214 -1.79 6.56 -2.63
N ILE A 215 -2.99 6.48 -2.09
CA ILE A 215 -3.76 7.63 -1.55
C ILE A 215 -4.40 7.17 -0.25
N ASP A 216 -4.11 7.88 0.86
CA ASP A 216 -4.73 7.63 2.14
C ASP A 216 -5.67 8.79 2.47
N GLY A 217 -6.97 8.51 2.60
CA GLY A 217 -7.94 9.56 2.79
C GLY A 217 -9.24 9.10 3.42
N TYR A 218 -9.67 9.81 4.48
CA TYR A 218 -10.82 9.45 5.30
C TYR A 218 -11.89 10.53 5.30
N ASN A 219 -13.15 10.10 5.21
CA ASN A 219 -14.28 10.97 5.50
C ASN A 219 -14.60 10.95 7.01
N TRP A 220 -13.97 11.84 7.75
CA TRP A 220 -14.19 12.00 9.18
C TRP A 220 -15.60 12.54 9.51
N GLY A 221 -16.33 13.07 8.51
CA GLY A 221 -17.59 13.74 8.74
C GLY A 221 -17.46 14.86 9.78
N THR A 222 -18.43 14.98 10.66
CA THR A 222 -18.39 15.92 11.79
C THR A 222 -17.92 15.27 13.09
N SER A 223 -17.15 14.17 13.03
CA SER A 223 -16.66 13.46 14.22
C SER A 223 -15.57 14.19 14.98
N ARG A 224 -14.96 15.21 14.39
CA ARG A 224 -13.93 16.07 14.98
C ARG A 224 -14.25 17.52 14.72
N SER A 225 -13.81 18.42 15.59
CA SER A 225 -14.05 19.88 15.45
C SER A 225 -13.39 20.49 14.21
N TRP A 226 -12.33 19.85 13.70
CA TRP A 226 -11.58 20.30 12.52
C TRP A 226 -12.05 19.61 11.22
N SER A 227 -13.00 18.67 11.28
CA SER A 227 -13.43 17.89 10.12
C SER A 227 -14.86 18.22 9.68
N SER A 228 -15.14 17.96 8.42
CA SER A 228 -16.46 18.10 7.82
C SER A 228 -16.73 16.91 6.89
N TRP A 229 -18.00 16.74 6.50
CA TRP A 229 -18.37 15.66 5.58
C TRP A 229 -17.67 15.84 4.24
N THR A 230 -16.91 14.83 3.84
CA THR A 230 -16.07 14.87 2.65
C THR A 230 -16.42 13.71 1.71
N SER A 231 -16.63 14.01 0.43
CA SER A 231 -16.88 12.97 -0.57
C SER A 231 -15.61 12.20 -0.93
N PHE A 232 -15.75 10.92 -1.31
CA PHE A 232 -14.64 10.14 -1.83
C PHE A 232 -13.90 10.86 -2.98
N ALA A 233 -14.67 11.45 -3.90
CA ALA A 233 -14.09 12.17 -5.03
C ALA A 233 -13.20 13.35 -4.61
N HIS A 234 -13.56 14.03 -3.53
CA HIS A 234 -12.76 15.14 -2.99
C HIS A 234 -11.45 14.63 -2.38
N LEU A 235 -11.49 13.50 -1.67
CA LEU A 235 -10.32 12.92 -1.04
C LEU A 235 -9.26 12.47 -2.07
N VAL A 236 -9.70 11.80 -3.15
CA VAL A 236 -8.74 11.20 -4.08
C VAL A 236 -8.29 12.13 -5.21
N LYS A 237 -9.11 13.14 -5.56
CA LYS A 237 -8.91 13.96 -6.75
C LYS A 237 -7.55 14.67 -6.82
N PRO A 238 -7.05 15.33 -5.76
CA PRO A 238 -5.81 16.11 -5.87
C PRO A 238 -4.61 15.23 -6.26
N ILE A 239 -4.39 14.12 -5.56
CA ILE A 239 -3.28 13.20 -5.84
C ILE A 239 -3.52 12.45 -7.15
N TYR A 240 -4.78 12.09 -7.45
CA TYR A 240 -5.13 11.46 -8.72
C TYR A 240 -4.75 12.36 -9.91
N ASP A 241 -5.07 13.64 -9.87
CA ASP A 241 -4.78 14.59 -10.96
C ASP A 241 -3.27 14.74 -11.18
N ASP A 242 -2.46 14.70 -10.11
CA ASP A 242 -1.01 14.81 -10.20
C ASP A 242 -0.33 13.58 -10.83
N TYR A 243 -0.91 12.38 -10.63
CA TYR A 243 -0.23 11.12 -10.97
C TYR A 243 -0.98 10.22 -11.96
N ALA A 244 -2.23 10.52 -12.32
CA ALA A 244 -2.99 9.73 -13.28
C ALA A 244 -2.24 9.59 -14.63
N GLY A 245 -2.19 8.36 -15.14
CA GLY A 245 -1.47 8.03 -16.38
C GLY A 245 0.04 7.85 -16.23
N ARG A 246 0.63 8.11 -15.05
CA ARG A 246 2.06 7.87 -14.79
C ARG A 246 2.31 6.49 -14.20
N LYS A 247 1.49 6.09 -13.24
CA LYS A 247 1.54 4.82 -12.50
C LYS A 247 0.13 4.34 -12.20
N PRO A 248 -0.08 3.03 -11.96
CA PRO A 248 -1.32 2.57 -11.35
C PRO A 248 -1.52 3.23 -10.00
N ILE A 249 -2.77 3.55 -9.67
CA ILE A 249 -3.13 4.21 -8.42
C ILE A 249 -3.91 3.24 -7.53
N MET A 250 -3.56 3.21 -6.26
CA MET A 250 -4.27 2.50 -5.20
C MET A 250 -4.83 3.54 -4.21
N VAL A 251 -6.11 3.47 -3.87
CA VAL A 251 -6.56 4.06 -2.62
C VAL A 251 -6.16 3.07 -1.54
N ALA A 252 -5.02 3.34 -0.88
CA ALA A 252 -4.37 2.38 0.01
C ALA A 252 -4.99 2.36 1.40
N GLU A 253 -5.64 3.49 1.78
CA GLU A 253 -6.50 3.57 2.95
C GLU A 253 -7.69 4.49 2.68
N THR A 254 -8.89 4.02 3.01
CA THR A 254 -10.07 4.89 3.03
C THR A 254 -11.17 4.32 3.91
N ALA A 255 -11.90 5.21 4.55
CA ALA A 255 -13.14 4.89 5.25
C ALA A 255 -14.03 6.12 5.40
N SER A 256 -15.26 5.92 5.86
CA SER A 256 -16.19 7.00 6.17
C SER A 256 -16.78 6.83 7.57
N ALA A 257 -16.88 7.92 8.31
CA ALA A 257 -17.69 8.00 9.52
C ALA A 257 -19.19 8.04 9.17
N GLU A 258 -20.06 7.86 10.19
CA GLU A 258 -21.51 8.10 10.07
C GLU A 258 -21.88 9.55 10.44
N HIS A 259 -20.97 10.28 11.09
CA HIS A 259 -21.23 11.63 11.61
C HIS A 259 -21.30 12.68 10.50
N GLY A 260 -22.38 13.41 10.44
CA GLY A 260 -22.56 14.52 9.48
C GLY A 260 -23.09 14.11 8.12
N GLY A 261 -23.39 12.80 7.90
CA GLY A 261 -23.94 12.32 6.64
C GLY A 261 -24.31 10.85 6.68
N SER A 262 -24.46 10.22 5.52
CA SER A 262 -24.79 8.80 5.39
C SER A 262 -23.60 8.03 4.81
N LYS A 263 -22.99 7.14 5.60
CA LYS A 263 -21.93 6.23 5.13
C LYS A 263 -22.44 5.32 4.00
N ALA A 264 -23.68 4.89 4.05
CA ALA A 264 -24.30 4.11 2.98
C ALA A 264 -24.30 4.90 1.65
N ALA A 265 -24.77 6.14 1.67
CA ALA A 265 -24.74 7.02 0.49
C ALA A 265 -23.30 7.32 0.02
N TRP A 266 -22.34 7.37 0.94
CA TRP A 266 -20.94 7.56 0.60
C TRP A 266 -20.42 6.34 -0.19
N PHE A 267 -20.70 5.09 0.24
CA PHE A 267 -20.35 3.89 -0.52
C PHE A 267 -21.03 3.83 -1.90
N ASP A 268 -22.31 4.19 -1.98
CA ASP A 268 -23.02 4.28 -3.26
C ASP A 268 -22.38 5.32 -4.19
N SER A 269 -21.86 6.41 -3.63
CA SER A 269 -21.09 7.40 -4.38
C SER A 269 -19.77 6.84 -4.89
N VAL A 270 -18.99 6.12 -4.05
CA VAL A 270 -17.74 5.46 -4.46
C VAL A 270 -18.00 4.57 -5.67
N ARG A 271 -18.99 3.68 -5.59
CA ARG A 271 -19.37 2.76 -6.65
C ARG A 271 -19.66 3.46 -7.99
N LYS A 272 -20.29 4.64 -7.93
CA LYS A 272 -20.69 5.41 -9.11
C LYS A 272 -19.53 6.24 -9.70
N VAL A 273 -18.70 6.87 -8.84
CA VAL A 273 -17.69 7.82 -9.32
C VAL A 273 -16.39 7.16 -9.74
N LEU A 274 -16.03 6.04 -9.12
CA LEU A 274 -14.77 5.36 -9.36
C LEU A 274 -14.59 4.99 -10.85
N PRO A 275 -15.50 4.25 -11.50
CA PRO A 275 -15.34 3.90 -12.92
C PRO A 275 -15.45 5.07 -13.88
N ARG A 276 -16.12 6.14 -13.49
CA ARG A 276 -16.44 7.26 -14.40
C ARG A 276 -15.44 8.40 -14.32
N ARG A 277 -14.92 8.68 -13.12
CA ARG A 277 -14.08 9.85 -12.86
C ARG A 277 -12.63 9.50 -12.56
N PHE A 278 -12.39 8.28 -12.08
CA PHE A 278 -11.07 7.84 -11.62
C PHE A 278 -10.66 6.50 -12.22
N PRO A 279 -10.74 6.31 -13.57
CA PRO A 279 -10.44 5.03 -14.21
C PRO A 279 -8.99 4.57 -14.05
N GLY A 280 -8.07 5.45 -13.64
CA GLY A 280 -6.68 5.12 -13.31
C GLY A 280 -6.49 4.51 -11.92
N ILE A 281 -7.53 4.51 -11.05
CA ILE A 281 -7.50 3.80 -9.78
C ILE A 281 -7.70 2.31 -10.06
N ALA A 282 -6.70 1.51 -9.70
CA ALA A 282 -6.62 0.08 -9.96
C ALA A 282 -6.84 -0.78 -8.69
N ALA A 283 -6.81 -0.17 -7.50
CA ALA A 283 -7.09 -0.82 -6.23
C ALA A 283 -7.77 0.13 -5.23
N LEU A 284 -8.65 -0.43 -4.39
CA LEU A 284 -9.30 0.24 -3.27
C LEU A 284 -9.19 -0.64 -2.04
N VAL A 285 -8.53 -0.15 -0.99
CA VAL A 285 -8.33 -0.84 0.28
C VAL A 285 -9.12 -0.10 1.36
N TYR A 286 -10.12 -0.78 1.92
CA TYR A 286 -10.97 -0.23 2.96
C TYR A 286 -10.34 -0.43 4.34
N PHE A 287 -10.46 0.57 5.21
CA PHE A 287 -9.97 0.49 6.59
C PHE A 287 -11.13 0.07 7.52
N GLU A 288 -11.22 -1.24 7.79
CA GLU A 288 -12.26 -1.87 8.61
C GLU A 288 -11.82 -1.94 10.07
N ALA A 289 -11.92 -0.83 10.78
CA ALA A 289 -11.54 -0.75 12.19
C ALA A 289 -12.51 0.13 13.00
N ASN A 290 -12.62 -0.15 14.28
CA ASN A 290 -13.26 0.74 15.25
C ASN A 290 -12.17 1.32 16.17
N LYS A 291 -11.60 2.43 15.76
CA LYS A 291 -10.43 3.04 16.40
C LYS A 291 -10.71 4.49 16.79
N GLU A 292 -10.26 5.46 16.01
CA GLU A 292 -10.52 6.89 16.29
C GLU A 292 -12.00 7.25 16.14
N VAL A 293 -12.67 6.59 15.20
CA VAL A 293 -14.10 6.64 14.88
C VAL A 293 -14.51 5.21 14.51
N ASN A 294 -15.80 4.90 14.53
CA ASN A 294 -16.27 3.63 13.99
C ASN A 294 -16.21 3.66 12.45
N TRP A 295 -15.09 3.16 11.91
CA TRP A 295 -14.87 3.03 10.48
C TRP A 295 -15.56 1.81 9.87
N THR A 296 -15.98 0.83 10.69
CA THR A 296 -16.46 -0.47 10.19
C THR A 296 -17.66 -0.34 9.26
N VAL A 297 -17.76 -1.25 8.29
CA VAL A 297 -18.96 -1.35 7.42
C VAL A 297 -20.19 -1.76 8.21
N HIS A 298 -20.02 -2.31 9.41
CA HIS A 298 -21.08 -2.73 10.32
C HIS A 298 -21.63 -1.60 11.21
N SER A 299 -21.17 -0.36 11.02
CA SER A 299 -21.66 0.78 11.81
C SER A 299 -23.19 0.99 11.69
N SER A 300 -23.79 0.55 10.58
CA SER A 300 -25.24 0.46 10.41
C SER A 300 -25.60 -0.63 9.39
N THR A 301 -26.85 -1.12 9.46
CA THR A 301 -27.38 -2.09 8.48
C THR A 301 -27.34 -1.51 7.06
N ALA A 302 -27.61 -0.21 6.90
CA ALA A 302 -27.58 0.47 5.62
C ALA A 302 -26.15 0.56 5.07
N ALA A 303 -25.15 0.88 5.91
CA ALA A 303 -23.75 0.92 5.52
C ALA A 303 -23.28 -0.44 5.01
N LEU A 304 -23.57 -1.52 5.75
CA LEU A 304 -23.20 -2.87 5.32
C LEU A 304 -23.89 -3.26 4.00
N ALA A 305 -25.17 -2.94 3.83
CA ALA A 305 -25.90 -3.23 2.60
C ALA A 305 -25.29 -2.50 1.38
N SER A 306 -24.96 -1.22 1.52
CA SER A 306 -24.33 -0.43 0.45
C SER A 306 -22.89 -0.89 0.17
N PHE A 307 -22.13 -1.29 1.19
CA PHE A 307 -20.79 -1.85 0.97
C PHE A 307 -20.85 -3.22 0.27
N ARG A 308 -21.81 -4.08 0.62
CA ARG A 308 -22.09 -5.33 -0.12
C ARG A 308 -22.38 -5.06 -1.60
N ALA A 309 -23.24 -4.08 -1.88
CA ALA A 309 -23.56 -3.69 -3.25
C ALA A 309 -22.35 -3.13 -4.02
N LEU A 310 -21.43 -2.43 -3.33
CA LEU A 310 -20.16 -2.02 -3.88
C LEU A 310 -19.26 -3.23 -4.14
N ALA A 311 -19.13 -4.12 -3.18
CA ALA A 311 -18.32 -5.32 -3.29
C ALA A 311 -18.80 -6.26 -4.40
N ASP A 312 -20.10 -6.38 -4.62
CA ASP A 312 -20.72 -7.23 -5.66
C ASP A 312 -20.68 -6.59 -7.06
N ASP A 313 -20.35 -5.30 -7.16
CA ASP A 313 -20.29 -4.64 -8.46
C ASP A 313 -19.14 -5.24 -9.31
N ARG A 314 -19.47 -5.62 -10.55
CA ARG A 314 -18.53 -6.24 -11.50
C ARG A 314 -17.26 -5.41 -11.80
N TYR A 315 -17.28 -4.13 -11.47
CA TYR A 315 -16.10 -3.27 -11.60
C TYR A 315 -15.04 -3.63 -10.57
N PHE A 316 -15.43 -4.19 -9.41
CA PHE A 316 -14.51 -4.75 -8.42
C PHE A 316 -14.21 -6.21 -8.75
N LEU A 317 -12.95 -6.50 -9.04
CA LEU A 317 -12.51 -7.79 -9.55
C LEU A 317 -12.45 -8.84 -8.44
N GLN A 318 -12.77 -10.08 -8.79
CA GLN A 318 -12.53 -11.23 -7.93
C GLN A 318 -11.02 -11.53 -7.85
N PRO A 319 -10.51 -12.09 -6.74
CA PRO A 319 -9.15 -12.59 -6.68
C PRO A 319 -8.87 -13.55 -7.84
N ALA A 320 -7.70 -13.42 -8.44
CA ALA A 320 -7.29 -14.39 -9.45
C ALA A 320 -7.22 -15.78 -8.81
N THR A 321 -7.79 -16.78 -9.48
CA THR A 321 -7.60 -18.18 -9.04
C THR A 321 -6.14 -18.53 -9.23
N VAL A 322 -5.34 -18.49 -8.17
CA VAL A 322 -3.92 -18.85 -8.23
C VAL A 322 -3.84 -20.34 -8.55
N ARG A 323 -3.47 -20.69 -9.78
CA ARG A 323 -3.01 -22.03 -10.08
C ARG A 323 -1.62 -22.17 -9.46
N ILE A 324 -1.54 -22.72 -8.25
CA ILE A 324 -0.28 -23.11 -7.64
C ILE A 324 0.34 -24.15 -8.61
N PRO A 325 1.53 -23.89 -9.18
CA PRO A 325 2.21 -24.90 -9.98
C PRO A 325 2.40 -26.14 -9.10
N ARG A 326 1.82 -27.26 -9.48
CA ARG A 326 2.12 -28.53 -8.80
C ARG A 326 3.62 -28.77 -8.96
N HIS A 327 4.38 -28.68 -7.86
CA HIS A 327 5.74 -29.12 -7.86
C HIS A 327 5.77 -30.55 -8.45
N SER A 328 6.42 -30.71 -9.59
CA SER A 328 6.65 -32.00 -10.20
C SER A 328 7.30 -32.89 -9.13
N ARG A 329 6.63 -33.99 -8.79
CA ARG A 329 7.19 -35.00 -7.88
C ARG A 329 8.58 -35.33 -8.38
N ARG A 330 9.60 -35.17 -7.53
CA ARG A 330 10.95 -35.67 -7.82
C ARG A 330 10.85 -37.16 -8.23
N PRO A 331 11.55 -37.60 -9.28
CA PRO A 331 11.61 -38.99 -9.61
C PRO A 331 12.13 -39.77 -8.40
N ARG A 332 11.46 -40.85 -8.04
CA ARG A 332 12.01 -41.82 -7.04
C ARG A 332 13.33 -42.34 -7.60
N LEU A 333 14.42 -42.07 -6.88
CA LEU A 333 15.66 -42.78 -7.12
C LEU A 333 15.40 -44.26 -6.82
N SER A 334 15.39 -45.09 -7.87
CA SER A 334 15.45 -46.53 -7.74
C SER A 334 16.81 -46.89 -7.18
N HIS A 335 16.84 -47.51 -6.01
CA HIS A 335 18.03 -48.22 -5.55
C HIS A 335 18.22 -49.47 -6.42
N PRO A 336 19.43 -49.72 -6.93
CA PRO A 336 19.75 -51.05 -7.52
C PRO A 336 19.89 -52.07 -6.38
N ALA A 337 19.44 -53.29 -6.67
CA ALA A 337 19.55 -54.48 -5.81
C ALA A 337 21.01 -54.90 -5.65
#